data_ea29717ff858632af445cd4d28fc5926
#
_entry.id   ea29717ff858632af445cd4d28fc5926
#
_cell.length_a   1.000
_cell.length_b   1.000
_cell.length_c   1.000
_cell.angle_alpha   90.00
_cell.angle_beta   90.00
_cell.angle_gamma   90.00
#
_symmetry.space_group_name_H-M   'P 1'
#
loop_
_entity.id
_entity.type
_entity.pdbx_description
1 polymer ?
#
loop_
_entity_poly.entity_id
_entity_poly.type
_entity_poly.pdbx_seq_one_letter_code
_entity_poly.pdbx_strand_id
1 'polypeptide(L)'
;MNNIQDCFLKTRKNYLQFLKKEKIFKKSNRHQIQSLKNIYIPLSFWIEKQYTKRGKTLFLGLSGGQGSGKTTVSGILKIILKIFFKREVHVSSIDDFYKTHQDRQQMSKTIHPLFKTRGVPGTHETQLLKKFFIFFKRKNFKKFKLPKFDKSTDDRFKKRYWNNIKKKPEIVILEGWCIGAKPQSNALIKKPINILEKQEDENFIWRKYVNEKLKREYKNLFAKIDHFIFIKIPNFKMVFKWRLLQEKKLKKKSHSNKKIMNYKEIKRFIMFYQRITLQMIKDLSKSASVVIFMKKNHEIKKIIFRT
;
A
#
# COMPACT_ATOMS: atom_id res chain seq x y z
N MET A 1 -28.79 -4.36 14.24
CA MET A 1 -28.62 -5.56 13.37
C MET A 1 -29.04 -5.31 11.92
N ASN A 2 -30.11 -4.56 11.66
CA ASN A 2 -30.63 -4.30 10.31
C ASN A 2 -29.61 -3.69 9.31
N ASN A 3 -28.74 -2.75 9.73
CA ASN A 3 -27.82 -2.05 8.85
C ASN A 3 -26.70 -2.93 8.26
N ILE A 4 -26.18 -3.92 8.98
CA ILE A 4 -25.10 -4.81 8.48
C ILE A 4 -25.67 -5.79 7.45
N GLN A 5 -26.85 -6.34 7.71
CA GLN A 5 -27.52 -7.26 6.79
C GLN A 5 -27.94 -6.54 5.49
N ASP A 6 -28.48 -5.33 5.58
CA ASP A 6 -28.84 -4.51 4.43
C ASP A 6 -27.59 -4.16 3.60
N CYS A 7 -26.50 -3.75 4.24
CA CYS A 7 -25.23 -3.50 3.58
C CYS A 7 -24.72 -4.76 2.85
N PHE A 8 -24.81 -5.92 3.47
CA PHE A 8 -24.43 -7.19 2.85
C PHE A 8 -25.25 -7.47 1.59
N LEU A 9 -26.56 -7.37 1.66
CA LEU A 9 -27.46 -7.62 0.52
C LEU A 9 -27.14 -6.67 -0.64
N LYS A 10 -27.00 -5.38 -0.37
CA LYS A 10 -26.72 -4.35 -1.39
C LYS A 10 -25.33 -4.48 -2.02
N THR A 11 -24.33 -4.98 -1.31
CA THR A 11 -22.93 -4.98 -1.79
C THR A 11 -22.41 -6.33 -2.26
N ARG A 12 -23.05 -7.46 -1.86
CA ARG A 12 -22.61 -8.83 -2.15
C ARG A 12 -22.35 -9.09 -3.64
N LYS A 13 -23.26 -8.68 -4.52
CA LYS A 13 -23.15 -8.89 -5.98
C LYS A 13 -21.88 -8.23 -6.53
N ASN A 14 -21.68 -6.95 -6.21
CA ASN A 14 -20.52 -6.17 -6.67
C ASN A 14 -19.20 -6.68 -6.07
N TYR A 15 -19.22 -7.10 -4.81
CA TYR A 15 -18.06 -7.73 -4.17
C TYR A 15 -17.65 -9.02 -4.92
N LEU A 16 -18.58 -9.91 -5.23
CA LEU A 16 -18.29 -11.16 -5.95
C LEU A 16 -17.81 -10.89 -7.38
N GLN A 17 -18.40 -9.91 -8.06
CA GLN A 17 -17.93 -9.47 -9.38
C GLN A 17 -16.50 -8.94 -9.33
N PHE A 18 -16.18 -8.13 -8.32
CA PHE A 18 -14.82 -7.65 -8.09
C PHE A 18 -13.83 -8.81 -7.88
N LEU A 19 -14.15 -9.80 -7.05
CA LEU A 19 -13.28 -10.96 -6.84
C LEU A 19 -13.04 -11.75 -8.12
N LYS A 20 -14.07 -11.91 -8.98
CA LYS A 20 -13.94 -12.54 -10.30
C LYS A 20 -13.03 -11.74 -11.22
N LYS A 21 -13.23 -10.43 -11.32
CA LYS A 21 -12.41 -9.51 -12.13
C LYS A 21 -10.94 -9.57 -11.71
N GLU A 22 -10.66 -9.56 -10.42
CA GLU A 22 -9.29 -9.66 -9.88
C GLU A 22 -8.71 -11.08 -9.95
N LYS A 23 -9.49 -12.07 -10.44
CA LYS A 23 -9.09 -13.49 -10.55
C LYS A 23 -8.66 -14.11 -9.20
N ILE A 24 -9.34 -13.70 -8.14
CA ILE A 24 -9.15 -14.21 -6.76
C ILE A 24 -10.40 -14.90 -6.22
N PHE A 25 -11.47 -14.98 -7.01
CA PHE A 25 -12.68 -15.72 -6.67
C PHE A 25 -12.38 -17.21 -6.52
N LYS A 26 -12.88 -17.83 -5.46
CA LYS A 26 -12.78 -19.27 -5.21
C LYS A 26 -14.13 -19.94 -5.46
N LYS A 27 -14.16 -21.15 -6.03
CA LYS A 27 -15.42 -21.94 -6.23
C LYS A 27 -16.16 -22.10 -4.90
N SER A 28 -15.49 -22.56 -3.83
CA SER A 28 -16.01 -22.47 -2.48
C SER A 28 -15.72 -21.07 -1.92
N ASN A 29 -16.71 -20.18 -2.02
CA ASN A 29 -16.57 -18.78 -1.61
C ASN A 29 -17.02 -18.50 -0.16
N ARG A 30 -17.30 -19.54 0.63
CA ARG A 30 -17.78 -19.41 2.03
C ARG A 30 -16.93 -18.45 2.86
N HIS A 31 -15.60 -18.64 2.85
CA HIS A 31 -14.68 -17.75 3.57
C HIS A 31 -14.69 -16.32 3.04
N GLN A 32 -14.88 -16.13 1.73
CA GLN A 32 -14.93 -14.81 1.12
C GLN A 32 -16.20 -14.07 1.54
N ILE A 33 -17.35 -14.76 1.54
CA ILE A 33 -18.63 -14.24 2.03
C ILE A 33 -18.53 -13.91 3.52
N GLN A 34 -17.92 -14.79 4.32
CA GLN A 34 -17.70 -14.53 5.74
C GLN A 34 -16.77 -13.33 5.98
N SER A 35 -15.73 -13.17 5.15
CA SER A 35 -14.86 -12.01 5.21
C SER A 35 -15.60 -10.71 4.85
N LEU A 36 -16.54 -10.74 3.88
CA LEU A 36 -17.39 -9.60 3.58
C LEU A 36 -18.20 -9.19 4.80
N LYS A 37 -18.92 -10.14 5.42
CA LYS A 37 -19.79 -9.89 6.59
C LYS A 37 -19.01 -9.43 7.82
N ASN A 38 -17.92 -10.13 8.16
CA ASN A 38 -17.28 -10.01 9.47
C ASN A 38 -16.08 -9.07 9.48
N ILE A 39 -15.56 -8.67 8.30
CA ILE A 39 -14.35 -7.85 8.19
C ILE A 39 -14.64 -6.57 7.41
N TYR A 40 -15.01 -6.69 6.12
CA TYR A 40 -15.06 -5.54 5.23
C TYR A 40 -16.24 -4.62 5.52
N ILE A 41 -17.42 -5.17 5.84
CA ILE A 41 -18.58 -4.37 6.22
C ILE A 41 -18.34 -3.66 7.57
N PRO A 42 -17.96 -4.33 8.66
CA PRO A 42 -17.62 -3.64 9.91
C PRO A 42 -16.54 -2.57 9.76
N LEU A 43 -15.50 -2.84 8.94
CA LEU A 43 -14.47 -1.86 8.65
C LEU A 43 -15.03 -0.65 7.89
N SER A 44 -15.95 -0.86 6.94
CA SER A 44 -16.58 0.23 6.21
C SER A 44 -17.47 1.08 7.10
N PHE A 45 -18.20 0.48 8.05
CA PHE A 45 -18.96 1.22 9.07
C PHE A 45 -18.04 2.03 9.99
N TRP A 46 -16.90 1.46 10.40
CA TRP A 46 -15.91 2.19 11.17
C TRP A 46 -15.37 3.39 10.39
N ILE A 47 -15.02 3.21 9.11
CA ILE A 47 -14.55 4.30 8.24
C ILE A 47 -15.61 5.39 8.13
N GLU A 48 -16.87 5.03 7.90
CA GLU A 48 -17.98 5.97 7.82
C GLU A 48 -18.12 6.77 9.12
N LYS A 49 -18.06 6.12 10.28
CA LYS A 49 -18.07 6.78 11.59
C LYS A 49 -16.93 7.80 11.73
N GLN A 50 -15.70 7.44 11.30
CA GLN A 50 -14.56 8.36 11.35
C GLN A 50 -14.74 9.55 10.40
N TYR A 51 -15.28 9.30 9.20
CA TYR A 51 -15.57 10.36 8.24
C TYR A 51 -16.62 11.33 8.78
N THR A 52 -17.75 10.84 9.30
CA THR A 52 -18.82 11.65 9.86
C THR A 52 -18.32 12.49 11.04
N LYS A 53 -17.55 11.87 11.95
CA LYS A 53 -16.94 12.60 13.08
C LYS A 53 -15.99 13.72 12.62
N ARG A 54 -15.27 13.50 11.50
CA ARG A 54 -14.29 14.45 10.99
C ARG A 54 -14.92 15.66 10.30
N GLY A 55 -16.04 15.49 9.60
CA GLY A 55 -16.75 16.55 8.85
C GLY A 55 -16.00 17.12 7.64
N LYS A 56 -14.89 16.48 7.19
CA LYS A 56 -14.08 16.86 6.02
C LYS A 56 -13.38 15.64 5.43
N THR A 57 -12.74 15.79 4.26
CA THR A 57 -12.04 14.66 3.60
C THR A 57 -11.21 13.86 4.61
N LEU A 58 -11.53 12.56 4.73
CA LEU A 58 -10.83 11.61 5.59
C LEU A 58 -9.67 10.95 4.83
N PHE A 59 -8.46 11.01 5.37
CA PHE A 59 -7.28 10.35 4.81
C PHE A 59 -6.95 9.08 5.56
N LEU A 60 -7.00 7.96 4.87
CA LEU A 60 -6.64 6.63 5.38
C LEU A 60 -5.33 6.15 4.77
N GLY A 61 -4.42 5.70 5.60
CA GLY A 61 -3.21 5.01 5.19
C GLY A 61 -3.41 3.50 5.27
N LEU A 62 -3.42 2.81 4.13
CA LEU A 62 -3.51 1.35 4.09
C LEU A 62 -2.13 0.74 3.86
N SER A 63 -1.61 0.08 4.87
CA SER A 63 -0.25 -0.44 4.88
C SER A 63 -0.19 -1.96 5.03
N GLY A 64 0.89 -2.56 4.51
CA GLY A 64 1.13 -4.01 4.62
C GLY A 64 2.22 -4.48 3.66
N GLY A 65 2.84 -5.62 3.93
CA GLY A 65 3.91 -6.20 3.10
C GLY A 65 3.49 -6.44 1.65
N GLN A 66 4.48 -6.68 0.77
CA GLN A 66 4.21 -7.04 -0.61
C GLN A 66 3.37 -8.33 -0.66
N GLY A 67 2.37 -8.36 -1.54
CA GLY A 67 1.48 -9.50 -1.69
C GLY A 67 0.43 -9.67 -0.58
N SER A 68 0.35 -8.75 0.40
CA SER A 68 -0.63 -8.85 1.50
C SER A 68 -2.08 -8.52 1.12
N GLY A 69 -2.35 -8.10 -0.13
CA GLY A 69 -3.72 -7.82 -0.59
C GLY A 69 -4.21 -6.39 -0.35
N LYS A 70 -3.32 -5.40 -0.16
CA LYS A 70 -3.69 -3.97 0.02
C LYS A 70 -4.67 -3.48 -1.05
N THR A 71 -4.34 -3.65 -2.32
CA THR A 71 -5.18 -3.23 -3.45
C THR A 71 -6.54 -3.93 -3.46
N THR A 72 -6.58 -5.19 -3.03
CA THR A 72 -7.84 -5.93 -2.87
C THR A 72 -8.69 -5.32 -1.76
N VAL A 73 -8.09 -5.07 -0.59
CA VAL A 73 -8.80 -4.45 0.55
C VAL A 73 -9.31 -3.07 0.19
N SER A 74 -8.49 -2.19 -0.39
CA SER A 74 -8.90 -0.84 -0.79
C SER A 74 -9.99 -0.85 -1.86
N GLY A 75 -9.93 -1.78 -2.82
CA GLY A 75 -10.96 -1.97 -3.83
C GLY A 75 -12.31 -2.40 -3.25
N ILE A 76 -12.31 -3.35 -2.31
CA ILE A 76 -13.53 -3.80 -1.61
C ILE A 76 -14.12 -2.67 -0.76
N LEU A 77 -13.30 -1.97 0.01
CA LEU A 77 -13.74 -0.81 0.80
C LEU A 77 -14.37 0.27 -0.08
N LYS A 78 -13.74 0.59 -1.21
CA LYS A 78 -14.29 1.54 -2.18
C LYS A 78 -15.68 1.12 -2.67
N ILE A 79 -15.89 -0.17 -2.97
CA ILE A 79 -17.19 -0.70 -3.41
C ILE A 79 -18.24 -0.50 -2.32
N ILE A 80 -17.96 -0.91 -1.09
CA ILE A 80 -18.93 -0.82 0.01
C ILE A 80 -19.27 0.63 0.34
N LEU A 81 -18.25 1.47 0.49
CA LEU A 81 -18.42 2.89 0.81
C LEU A 81 -19.20 3.63 -0.28
N LYS A 82 -18.94 3.31 -1.56
CA LYS A 82 -19.66 3.93 -2.68
C LYS A 82 -21.11 3.44 -2.80
N ILE A 83 -21.36 2.13 -2.68
CA ILE A 83 -22.68 1.55 -2.93
C ILE A 83 -23.61 1.79 -1.76
N PHE A 84 -23.14 1.51 -0.54
CA PHE A 84 -24.00 1.57 0.64
C PHE A 84 -24.05 2.98 1.26
N PHE A 85 -22.88 3.58 1.50
CA PHE A 85 -22.80 4.89 2.14
C PHE A 85 -22.84 6.07 1.16
N LYS A 86 -22.87 5.82 -0.17
CA LYS A 86 -22.89 6.84 -1.22
C LYS A 86 -21.69 7.80 -1.19
N ARG A 87 -20.54 7.35 -0.69
CA ARG A 87 -19.33 8.17 -0.55
C ARG A 87 -18.52 8.22 -1.83
N GLU A 88 -17.97 9.40 -2.15
CA GLU A 88 -16.94 9.54 -3.18
C GLU A 88 -15.58 9.11 -2.61
N VAL A 89 -15.05 7.98 -3.09
CA VAL A 89 -13.82 7.36 -2.55
C VAL A 89 -12.72 7.36 -3.60
N HIS A 90 -11.58 7.95 -3.26
CA HIS A 90 -10.38 7.87 -4.08
C HIS A 90 -9.33 6.93 -3.47
N VAL A 91 -8.78 6.04 -4.29
CA VAL A 91 -7.69 5.15 -3.92
C VAL A 91 -6.46 5.49 -4.76
N SER A 92 -5.33 5.75 -4.12
CA SER A 92 -4.02 5.94 -4.75
C SER A 92 -3.00 5.00 -4.15
N SER A 93 -2.08 4.52 -4.97
CA SER A 93 -0.89 3.81 -4.49
C SER A 93 0.29 4.77 -4.33
N ILE A 94 1.10 4.62 -3.28
CA ILE A 94 2.36 5.35 -3.16
C ILE A 94 3.31 5.01 -4.32
N ASP A 95 3.17 3.81 -4.90
CA ASP A 95 3.94 3.36 -6.06
C ASP A 95 3.73 4.26 -7.29
N ASP A 96 2.57 4.94 -7.41
CA ASP A 96 2.32 5.88 -8.51
C ASP A 96 3.19 7.14 -8.44
N PHE A 97 3.81 7.37 -7.29
CA PHE A 97 4.65 8.53 -7.01
C PHE A 97 6.15 8.23 -7.09
N TYR A 98 6.58 7.09 -7.62
CA TYR A 98 8.02 6.85 -7.80
C TYR A 98 8.68 7.94 -8.65
N LYS A 99 9.92 8.24 -8.34
CA LYS A 99 10.82 9.04 -9.16
C LYS A 99 10.99 8.40 -10.53
N THR A 100 11.26 9.21 -11.54
CA THR A 100 11.53 8.71 -12.90
C THR A 100 12.72 7.74 -12.91
N HIS A 101 12.83 6.96 -13.97
CA HIS A 101 13.98 6.09 -14.16
C HIS A 101 15.27 6.92 -14.17
N GLN A 102 15.27 8.06 -14.86
CA GLN A 102 16.41 8.99 -14.92
C GLN A 102 16.81 9.53 -13.54
N ASP A 103 15.84 9.99 -12.71
CA ASP A 103 16.13 10.48 -11.35
C ASP A 103 16.78 9.38 -10.50
N ARG A 104 16.29 8.13 -10.60
CA ARG A 104 16.85 7.00 -9.85
C ARG A 104 18.24 6.58 -10.37
N GLN A 105 18.49 6.69 -11.67
CA GLN A 105 19.80 6.51 -12.26
C GLN A 105 20.79 7.55 -11.68
N GLN A 106 20.39 8.82 -11.62
CA GLN A 106 21.19 9.88 -11.02
C GLN A 106 21.48 9.58 -9.55
N MET A 107 20.45 9.22 -8.76
CA MET A 107 20.62 8.82 -7.35
C MET A 107 21.58 7.62 -7.20
N SER A 108 21.56 6.68 -8.14
CA SER A 108 22.45 5.52 -8.10
C SER A 108 23.92 5.89 -8.30
N LYS A 109 24.21 6.94 -9.06
CA LYS A 109 25.56 7.46 -9.31
C LYS A 109 26.05 8.37 -8.18
N THR A 110 25.16 9.21 -7.64
CA THR A 110 25.57 10.29 -6.70
C THR A 110 25.42 9.91 -5.23
N ILE A 111 24.60 8.92 -4.90
CA ILE A 111 24.31 8.54 -3.50
C ILE A 111 24.73 7.11 -3.24
N HIS A 112 24.06 6.14 -3.91
CA HIS A 112 24.36 4.73 -3.72
C HIS A 112 23.75 3.85 -4.82
N PRO A 113 24.47 2.85 -5.37
CA PRO A 113 24.00 1.99 -6.48
C PRO A 113 22.64 1.32 -6.25
N LEU A 114 22.29 0.99 -5.02
CA LEU A 114 21.01 0.38 -4.68
C LEU A 114 19.79 1.27 -4.99
N PHE A 115 19.94 2.59 -5.20
CA PHE A 115 18.85 3.48 -5.60
C PHE A 115 18.44 3.35 -7.07
N LYS A 116 19.15 2.57 -7.88
CA LYS A 116 18.67 2.14 -9.20
C LYS A 116 17.35 1.38 -9.07
N THR A 117 17.18 0.60 -7.99
CA THR A 117 15.95 -0.15 -7.69
C THR A 117 14.94 0.75 -6.99
N ARG A 118 13.72 0.85 -7.56
CA ARG A 118 12.61 1.55 -6.91
C ARG A 118 12.07 0.77 -5.70
N GLY A 119 11.43 1.48 -4.77
CA GLY A 119 10.67 0.83 -3.69
C GLY A 119 10.83 1.53 -2.34
N VAL A 120 12.06 1.70 -1.89
CA VAL A 120 12.34 2.24 -0.56
C VAL A 120 12.05 3.74 -0.44
N PRO A 121 11.81 4.24 0.78
CA PRO A 121 11.74 5.68 1.05
C PRO A 121 12.95 6.42 0.49
N GLY A 122 12.68 7.55 -0.19
CA GLY A 122 13.66 8.30 -0.96
C GLY A 122 13.54 8.07 -2.48
N THR A 123 12.95 6.95 -2.92
CA THR A 123 12.69 6.70 -4.34
C THR A 123 11.32 7.19 -4.82
N HIS A 124 10.52 7.81 -3.96
CA HIS A 124 9.28 8.48 -4.33
C HIS A 124 9.49 9.99 -4.48
N GLU A 125 8.69 10.60 -5.36
CA GLU A 125 8.63 12.05 -5.53
C GLU A 125 7.74 12.67 -4.44
N THR A 126 8.36 13.03 -3.33
CA THR A 126 7.67 13.50 -2.11
C THR A 126 6.96 14.83 -2.31
N GLN A 127 7.42 15.67 -3.26
CA GLN A 127 6.72 16.92 -3.60
C GLN A 127 5.37 16.65 -4.29
N LEU A 128 5.29 15.63 -5.15
CA LEU A 128 4.01 15.21 -5.73
C LEU A 128 3.06 14.63 -4.67
N LEU A 129 3.58 13.86 -3.70
CA LEU A 129 2.80 13.39 -2.54
C LEU A 129 2.32 14.56 -1.67
N LYS A 130 3.15 15.58 -1.45
CA LYS A 130 2.75 16.79 -0.73
C LYS A 130 1.60 17.50 -1.46
N LYS A 131 1.71 17.68 -2.78
CA LYS A 131 0.65 18.25 -3.63
C LYS A 131 -0.63 17.42 -3.57
N PHE A 132 -0.55 16.08 -3.59
CA PHE A 132 -1.70 15.17 -3.43
C PHE A 132 -2.52 15.50 -2.18
N PHE A 133 -1.89 15.62 -1.01
CA PHE A 133 -2.59 15.98 0.23
C PHE A 133 -3.17 17.40 0.19
N ILE A 134 -2.42 18.36 -0.36
CA ILE A 134 -2.87 19.76 -0.49
C ILE A 134 -4.12 19.83 -1.37
N PHE A 135 -4.13 19.19 -2.52
CA PHE A 135 -5.26 19.23 -3.45
C PHE A 135 -6.55 18.69 -2.82
N PHE A 136 -6.48 17.54 -2.15
CA PHE A 136 -7.66 16.96 -1.55
C PHE A 136 -8.16 17.70 -0.29
N LYS A 137 -7.31 18.53 0.34
CA LYS A 137 -7.69 19.36 1.49
C LYS A 137 -8.34 20.70 1.10
N ARG A 138 -8.19 21.15 -0.15
CA ARG A 138 -8.73 22.47 -0.57
C ARG A 138 -10.25 22.50 -0.46
N LYS A 139 -10.80 23.64 0.04
CA LYS A 139 -12.25 23.89 0.04
C LYS A 139 -12.74 23.98 -1.42
N ASN A 140 -12.15 24.85 -2.21
CA ASN A 140 -12.46 25.03 -3.63
C ASN A 140 -11.66 24.01 -4.45
N PHE A 141 -12.26 22.86 -4.68
CA PHE A 141 -11.65 21.77 -5.42
C PHE A 141 -11.66 22.09 -6.93
N LYS A 142 -10.49 22.06 -7.54
CA LYS A 142 -10.31 22.15 -9.00
C LYS A 142 -9.84 20.80 -9.52
N LYS A 143 -10.24 20.45 -10.76
CA LYS A 143 -9.73 19.27 -11.46
C LYS A 143 -8.20 19.25 -11.46
N PHE A 144 -7.58 18.11 -11.18
CA PHE A 144 -6.15 17.96 -11.28
C PHE A 144 -5.76 16.54 -11.69
N LYS A 145 -4.48 16.38 -12.10
CA LYS A 145 -3.94 15.09 -12.52
C LYS A 145 -3.01 14.53 -11.47
N LEU A 146 -3.21 13.25 -11.14
CA LEU A 146 -2.33 12.47 -10.28
C LEU A 146 -1.34 11.64 -11.11
N PRO A 147 -0.08 11.51 -10.67
CA PRO A 147 0.90 10.69 -11.35
C PRO A 147 0.41 9.25 -11.46
N LYS A 148 0.94 8.57 -12.45
CA LYS A 148 0.77 7.14 -12.67
C LYS A 148 2.12 6.56 -13.05
N PHE A 149 2.47 5.42 -12.46
CA PHE A 149 3.73 4.74 -12.71
C PHE A 149 3.52 3.48 -13.55
N ASP A 150 4.34 3.32 -14.58
CA ASP A 150 4.37 2.11 -15.40
C ASP A 150 5.42 1.14 -14.88
N LYS A 151 4.94 0.06 -14.26
CA LYS A 151 5.82 -0.99 -13.73
C LYS A 151 6.49 -1.83 -14.83
N SER A 152 5.96 -1.78 -16.05
CA SER A 152 6.51 -2.55 -17.18
C SER A 152 7.74 -1.89 -17.80
N THR A 153 7.73 -0.56 -17.92
CA THR A 153 8.85 0.25 -18.40
C THR A 153 9.74 0.75 -17.26
N ASP A 154 9.35 0.49 -16.00
CA ASP A 154 10.01 0.98 -14.79
C ASP A 154 10.15 2.50 -14.73
N ASP A 155 9.13 3.22 -15.27
CA ASP A 155 9.14 4.68 -15.30
C ASP A 155 7.76 5.29 -15.06
N ARG A 156 7.73 6.61 -14.84
CA ARG A 156 6.51 7.37 -14.68
C ARG A 156 5.90 7.67 -16.05
N PHE A 157 4.60 7.47 -16.19
CA PHE A 157 3.88 7.89 -17.40
C PHE A 157 4.04 9.39 -17.67
N LYS A 158 4.09 9.79 -18.94
CA LYS A 158 4.01 11.20 -19.35
C LYS A 158 2.73 11.82 -18.77
N LYS A 159 2.78 13.10 -18.39
CA LYS A 159 1.71 13.83 -17.68
C LYS A 159 0.34 13.76 -18.37
N ARG A 160 0.29 13.63 -19.70
CA ARG A 160 -0.97 13.47 -20.45
C ARG A 160 -1.74 12.19 -20.05
N TYR A 161 -1.06 11.13 -19.61
CA TYR A 161 -1.65 9.85 -19.19
C TYR A 161 -1.90 9.73 -17.67
N TRP A 162 -1.69 10.81 -16.93
CA TRP A 162 -1.96 10.83 -15.50
C TRP A 162 -3.45 10.75 -15.21
N ASN A 163 -3.81 10.20 -14.06
CA ASN A 163 -5.20 10.02 -13.64
C ASN A 163 -5.86 11.38 -13.40
N ASN A 164 -6.92 11.69 -14.14
CA ASN A 164 -7.67 12.93 -13.99
C ASN A 164 -8.70 12.80 -12.84
N ILE A 165 -8.58 13.64 -11.82
CA ILE A 165 -9.50 13.69 -10.69
C ILE A 165 -10.49 14.82 -10.93
N LYS A 166 -11.74 14.45 -11.14
CA LYS A 166 -12.83 15.37 -11.52
C LYS A 166 -13.68 15.83 -10.34
N LYS A 167 -13.78 14.99 -9.29
CA LYS A 167 -14.59 15.24 -8.10
C LYS A 167 -13.73 15.18 -6.84
N LYS A 168 -14.05 16.03 -5.86
CA LYS A 168 -13.39 15.99 -4.56
C LYS A 168 -13.84 14.73 -3.81
N PRO A 169 -12.92 13.85 -3.41
CA PRO A 169 -13.28 12.69 -2.61
C PRO A 169 -13.58 13.07 -1.16
N GLU A 170 -14.53 12.38 -0.58
CA GLU A 170 -14.87 12.42 0.84
C GLU A 170 -13.89 11.54 1.63
N ILE A 171 -13.49 10.41 1.05
CA ILE A 171 -12.54 9.46 1.64
C ILE A 171 -11.40 9.21 0.66
N VAL A 172 -10.18 9.35 1.14
CA VAL A 172 -8.94 9.09 0.39
C VAL A 172 -8.19 7.95 1.05
N ILE A 173 -7.94 6.88 0.32
CA ILE A 173 -7.11 5.77 0.76
C ILE A 173 -5.78 5.84 0.02
N LEU A 174 -4.70 6.13 0.74
CA LEU A 174 -3.33 6.03 0.23
C LEU A 174 -2.77 4.67 0.66
N GLU A 175 -2.61 3.76 -0.31
CA GLU A 175 -2.04 2.46 -0.04
C GLU A 175 -0.54 2.38 -0.34
N GLY A 176 0.16 1.55 0.41
CA GLY A 176 1.56 1.26 0.12
C GLY A 176 2.22 0.39 1.17
N TRP A 177 3.37 -0.18 0.79
CA TRP A 177 4.06 -1.10 1.67
C TRP A 177 4.75 -0.39 2.85
N CYS A 178 5.17 0.87 2.69
CA CYS A 178 5.86 1.68 3.70
C CYS A 178 5.01 2.79 4.31
N ILE A 179 3.69 2.83 4.04
CA ILE A 179 2.80 3.84 4.60
C ILE A 179 2.76 3.71 6.13
N GLY A 180 3.12 4.78 6.84
CA GLY A 180 3.22 4.81 8.30
C GLY A 180 4.54 4.24 8.86
N ALA A 181 5.52 3.93 8.01
CA ALA A 181 6.84 3.53 8.46
C ALA A 181 7.52 4.65 9.27
N LYS A 182 8.20 4.27 10.36
CA LYS A 182 8.96 5.17 11.23
C LYS A 182 10.46 4.98 11.04
N PRO A 183 11.28 6.02 11.28
CA PRO A 183 12.74 5.87 11.28
C PRO A 183 13.18 4.98 12.46
N GLN A 184 14.34 4.35 12.30
CA GLN A 184 15.02 3.59 13.33
C GLN A 184 16.13 4.42 13.98
N SER A 185 16.61 4.00 15.15
CA SER A 185 17.78 4.60 15.78
C SER A 185 19.06 4.33 14.96
N ASN A 186 20.06 5.19 15.12
CA ASN A 186 21.33 5.03 14.41
C ASN A 186 22.02 3.69 14.76
N ALA A 187 21.93 3.22 15.99
CA ALA A 187 22.47 1.93 16.40
C ALA A 187 21.85 0.75 15.63
N LEU A 188 20.53 0.80 15.39
CA LEU A 188 19.83 -0.24 14.64
C LEU A 188 20.16 -0.22 13.14
N ILE A 189 20.32 0.96 12.53
CA ILE A 189 20.63 1.03 11.10
C ILE A 189 22.07 0.69 10.77
N LYS A 190 23.02 0.90 11.70
CA LYS A 190 24.42 0.48 11.53
C LYS A 190 24.55 -1.02 11.34
N LYS A 191 23.76 -1.82 12.07
CA LYS A 191 23.80 -3.28 12.01
C LYS A 191 23.05 -3.80 10.77
N PRO A 192 23.70 -4.47 9.79
CA PRO A 192 23.02 -5.08 8.65
C PRO A 192 22.14 -6.24 9.11
N ILE A 193 20.96 -6.40 8.47
CA ILE A 193 20.00 -7.46 8.81
C ILE A 193 19.88 -8.56 7.75
N ASN A 194 20.50 -8.37 6.60
CA ASN A 194 20.51 -9.33 5.51
C ASN A 194 21.78 -9.18 4.66
N ILE A 195 21.95 -10.13 3.71
CA ILE A 195 23.16 -10.20 2.90
C ILE A 195 23.32 -8.99 1.96
N LEU A 196 22.21 -8.43 1.46
CA LEU A 196 22.25 -7.21 0.61
C LEU A 196 22.83 -6.03 1.39
N GLU A 197 22.35 -5.79 2.61
CA GLU A 197 22.89 -4.72 3.46
C GLU A 197 24.32 -4.97 3.89
N LYS A 198 24.71 -6.24 4.09
CA LYS A 198 26.08 -6.60 4.48
C LYS A 198 27.08 -6.43 3.36
N GLN A 199 26.73 -6.83 2.13
CA GLN A 199 27.64 -6.86 0.99
C GLN A 199 27.57 -5.64 0.09
N GLU A 200 26.37 -5.07 -0.09
CA GLU A 200 26.15 -4.00 -1.06
C GLU A 200 25.95 -2.61 -0.39
N ASP A 201 25.87 -2.55 0.96
CA ASP A 201 25.77 -1.29 1.71
C ASP A 201 26.59 -1.38 3.01
N GLU A 202 27.84 -1.83 2.91
CA GLU A 202 28.74 -2.06 4.06
C GLU A 202 28.88 -0.80 4.93
N ASN A 203 29.11 0.35 4.31
CA ASN A 203 29.24 1.65 4.96
C ASN A 203 27.90 2.28 5.38
N PHE A 204 26.80 1.53 5.33
CA PHE A 204 25.42 1.94 5.67
C PHE A 204 24.93 3.28 5.07
N ILE A 205 25.47 3.69 3.92
CA ILE A 205 25.12 4.92 3.23
C ILE A 205 23.66 4.86 2.74
N TRP A 206 23.28 3.75 2.09
CA TRP A 206 21.93 3.54 1.59
C TRP A 206 20.91 3.47 2.73
N ARG A 207 21.16 2.66 3.76
CA ARG A 207 20.28 2.53 4.94
C ARG A 207 20.10 3.85 5.66
N LYS A 208 21.19 4.61 5.86
CA LYS A 208 21.18 5.92 6.50
C LYS A 208 20.33 6.91 5.70
N TYR A 209 20.52 6.99 4.39
CA TYR A 209 19.73 7.86 3.54
C TYR A 209 18.23 7.54 3.60
N VAL A 210 17.85 6.25 3.46
CA VAL A 210 16.45 5.80 3.57
C VAL A 210 15.86 6.21 4.93
N ASN A 211 16.61 6.03 6.01
CA ASN A 211 16.18 6.37 7.36
C ASN A 211 16.01 7.88 7.57
N GLU A 212 16.92 8.69 7.03
CA GLU A 212 16.80 10.16 7.09
C GLU A 212 15.58 10.65 6.27
N LYS A 213 15.29 10.04 5.13
CA LYS A 213 14.06 10.33 4.38
C LYS A 213 12.81 10.01 5.20
N LEU A 214 12.79 8.86 5.89
CA LEU A 214 11.70 8.53 6.82
C LEU A 214 11.56 9.56 7.94
N LYS A 215 12.69 9.98 8.54
CA LYS A 215 12.72 10.93 9.65
C LYS A 215 12.21 12.32 9.27
N ARG A 216 12.48 12.78 8.07
CA ARG A 216 12.16 14.14 7.60
C ARG A 216 10.92 14.15 6.72
N GLU A 217 11.04 13.78 5.47
CA GLU A 217 10.01 13.96 4.43
C GLU A 217 8.78 13.08 4.68
N TYR A 218 8.98 11.78 4.93
CA TYR A 218 7.87 10.84 5.08
C TYR A 218 7.11 11.02 6.40
N LYS A 219 7.79 11.38 7.49
CA LYS A 219 7.14 11.75 8.76
C LYS A 219 6.11 12.86 8.53
N ASN A 220 6.51 13.93 7.82
CA ASN A 220 5.62 15.06 7.54
C ASN A 220 4.47 14.71 6.59
N LEU A 221 4.68 13.78 5.65
CA LEU A 221 3.63 13.28 4.77
C LEU A 221 2.64 12.40 5.51
N PHE A 222 3.13 11.46 6.31
CA PHE A 222 2.30 10.51 7.05
C PHE A 222 1.53 11.17 8.20
N ALA A 223 2.02 12.29 8.75
CA ALA A 223 1.28 13.11 9.70
C ALA A 223 -0.01 13.75 9.12
N LYS A 224 -0.19 13.71 7.78
CA LYS A 224 -1.41 14.17 7.11
C LYS A 224 -2.49 13.10 7.01
N ILE A 225 -2.17 11.86 7.35
CA ILE A 225 -3.05 10.70 7.38
C ILE A 225 -3.76 10.67 8.74
N ASP A 226 -5.07 10.50 8.73
CA ASP A 226 -5.88 10.53 9.94
C ASP A 226 -5.87 9.21 10.69
N HIS A 227 -5.98 8.11 9.95
CA HIS A 227 -5.99 6.76 10.51
C HIS A 227 -5.17 5.80 9.65
N PHE A 228 -4.48 4.87 10.32
CA PHE A 228 -3.74 3.79 9.68
C PHE A 228 -4.48 2.47 9.81
N ILE A 229 -4.64 1.78 8.68
CA ILE A 229 -5.12 0.40 8.57
C ILE A 229 -3.91 -0.44 8.20
N PHE A 230 -3.50 -1.36 9.07
CA PHE A 230 -2.34 -2.20 8.86
C PHE A 230 -2.72 -3.65 8.59
N ILE A 231 -2.31 -4.18 7.44
CA ILE A 231 -2.44 -5.60 7.12
C ILE A 231 -1.22 -6.34 7.67
N LYS A 232 -1.39 -6.95 8.83
CA LYS A 232 -0.35 -7.71 9.51
C LYS A 232 -0.19 -9.08 8.87
N ILE A 233 0.95 -9.29 8.23
CA ILE A 233 1.36 -10.60 7.71
C ILE A 233 1.85 -11.50 8.86
N PRO A 234 1.75 -12.84 8.75
CA PRO A 234 2.16 -13.74 9.82
C PRO A 234 3.64 -13.62 10.20
N ASN A 235 4.52 -13.50 9.21
CA ASN A 235 5.95 -13.25 9.35
C ASN A 235 6.53 -12.81 8.01
N PHE A 236 7.79 -12.35 8.00
CA PHE A 236 8.45 -11.86 6.80
C PHE A 236 8.66 -12.96 5.73
N LYS A 237 8.82 -14.24 6.12
CA LYS A 237 8.95 -15.36 5.15
C LYS A 237 7.75 -15.44 4.20
N MET A 238 6.58 -14.94 4.63
CA MET A 238 5.38 -14.91 3.77
C MET A 238 5.49 -13.91 2.63
N VAL A 239 6.25 -12.82 2.77
CA VAL A 239 6.51 -11.86 1.67
C VAL A 239 7.16 -12.58 0.50
N PHE A 240 8.18 -13.40 0.76
CA PHE A 240 8.83 -14.21 -0.26
C PHE A 240 7.86 -15.19 -0.93
N LYS A 241 7.15 -16.00 -0.13
CA LYS A 241 6.20 -17.00 -0.64
C LYS A 241 5.11 -16.35 -1.51
N TRP A 242 4.55 -15.23 -1.06
CA TRP A 242 3.50 -14.54 -1.78
C TRP A 242 4.02 -13.84 -3.04
N ARG A 243 5.24 -13.29 -3.00
CA ARG A 243 5.86 -12.74 -4.21
C ARG A 243 6.13 -13.82 -5.25
N LEU A 244 6.67 -14.96 -4.82
CA LEU A 244 6.89 -16.12 -5.72
C LEU A 244 5.58 -16.59 -6.38
N LEU A 245 4.47 -16.63 -5.63
CA LEU A 245 3.15 -16.95 -6.18
C LEU A 245 2.68 -15.91 -7.21
N GLN A 246 2.96 -14.61 -6.99
CA GLN A 246 2.65 -13.55 -7.94
C GLN A 246 3.43 -13.74 -9.24
N GLU A 247 4.74 -13.98 -9.17
CA GLU A 247 5.57 -14.23 -10.36
C GLU A 247 5.11 -15.47 -11.15
N LYS A 248 4.79 -16.58 -10.44
CA LYS A 248 4.22 -17.78 -11.08
C LYS A 248 2.88 -17.47 -11.80
N LYS A 249 2.01 -16.64 -11.21
CA LYS A 249 0.76 -16.23 -11.86
C LYS A 249 1.00 -15.31 -13.07
N LEU A 250 2.00 -14.44 -13.01
CA LEU A 250 2.40 -13.58 -14.12
C LEU A 250 2.93 -14.45 -15.29
N LYS A 251 3.79 -15.43 -15.00
CA LYS A 251 4.31 -16.37 -16.00
C LYS A 251 3.21 -17.11 -16.77
N LYS A 252 2.16 -17.55 -16.06
CA LYS A 252 1.01 -18.23 -16.68
C LYS A 252 0.11 -17.31 -17.53
N LYS A 253 0.23 -15.98 -17.38
CA LYS A 253 -0.64 -15.00 -18.05
C LYS A 253 0.03 -14.26 -19.21
N SER A 254 1.35 -14.22 -19.23
CA SER A 254 2.07 -13.44 -20.22
C SER A 254 2.50 -14.30 -21.40
N HIS A 255 1.85 -14.07 -22.55
CA HIS A 255 2.41 -14.43 -23.86
C HIS A 255 3.44 -13.39 -24.34
N SER A 256 3.83 -12.43 -23.51
CA SER A 256 4.73 -11.31 -23.83
C SER A 256 6.02 -11.37 -23.03
N ASN A 257 7.11 -10.83 -23.58
CA ASN A 257 8.48 -10.72 -23.03
C ASN A 257 8.62 -9.92 -21.72
N LYS A 258 7.65 -9.99 -20.81
CA LYS A 258 7.78 -9.35 -19.49
C LYS A 258 8.84 -10.09 -18.69
N LYS A 259 9.86 -9.36 -18.27
CA LYS A 259 10.90 -9.87 -17.38
C LYS A 259 10.28 -10.37 -16.08
N ILE A 260 10.25 -11.70 -15.92
CA ILE A 260 9.74 -12.39 -14.75
C ILE A 260 10.93 -12.73 -13.87
N MET A 261 10.87 -12.34 -12.59
CA MET A 261 11.95 -12.61 -11.65
C MET A 261 12.07 -14.10 -11.33
N ASN A 262 13.29 -14.62 -11.40
CA ASN A 262 13.62 -15.97 -10.91
C ASN A 262 13.72 -16.00 -9.37
N TYR A 263 13.97 -17.17 -8.79
CA TYR A 263 14.05 -17.37 -7.35
C TYR A 263 15.12 -16.51 -6.67
N LYS A 264 16.33 -16.42 -7.23
CA LYS A 264 17.44 -15.62 -6.69
C LYS A 264 17.13 -14.13 -6.76
N GLU A 265 16.55 -13.66 -7.86
CA GLU A 265 16.12 -12.27 -8.05
C GLU A 265 15.01 -11.89 -7.07
N ILE A 266 14.01 -12.76 -6.83
CA ILE A 266 12.97 -12.51 -5.83
C ILE A 266 13.58 -12.43 -4.43
N LYS A 267 14.50 -13.35 -4.08
CA LYS A 267 15.18 -13.36 -2.78
C LYS A 267 15.93 -12.05 -2.57
N ARG A 268 16.70 -11.58 -3.56
CA ARG A 268 17.39 -10.30 -3.51
C ARG A 268 16.40 -9.13 -3.45
N PHE A 269 15.36 -9.13 -4.26
CA PHE A 269 14.35 -8.08 -4.31
C PHE A 269 13.68 -7.84 -2.94
N ILE A 270 13.29 -8.88 -2.22
CA ILE A 270 12.62 -8.71 -0.92
C ILE A 270 13.55 -8.16 0.16
N MET A 271 14.88 -8.30 0.03
CA MET A 271 15.83 -7.77 1.00
C MET A 271 15.80 -6.25 1.10
N PHE A 272 15.49 -5.54 -0.01
CA PHE A 272 15.29 -4.09 -0.02
C PHE A 272 14.20 -3.62 0.95
N TYR A 273 13.20 -4.46 1.19
CA TYR A 273 12.01 -4.13 1.96
C TYR A 273 12.06 -4.68 3.40
N GLN A 274 12.98 -5.61 3.66
CA GLN A 274 12.97 -6.43 4.86
C GLN A 274 13.04 -5.60 6.14
N ARG A 275 13.98 -4.69 6.23
CA ARG A 275 14.20 -3.83 7.41
C ARG A 275 12.95 -3.08 7.82
N ILE A 276 12.40 -2.32 6.91
CA ILE A 276 11.22 -1.50 7.16
C ILE A 276 10.00 -2.38 7.42
N THR A 277 9.82 -3.48 6.67
CA THR A 277 8.68 -4.39 6.88
C THR A 277 8.71 -5.01 8.28
N LEU A 278 9.87 -5.46 8.76
CA LEU A 278 10.03 -6.01 10.11
C LEU A 278 9.71 -4.96 11.17
N GLN A 279 10.21 -3.73 10.99
CA GLN A 279 9.91 -2.61 11.88
C GLN A 279 8.41 -2.31 11.92
N MET A 280 7.76 -2.24 10.76
CA MET A 280 6.32 -1.97 10.68
C MET A 280 5.47 -3.09 11.30
N ILE A 281 5.87 -4.35 11.15
CA ILE A 281 5.19 -5.47 11.83
C ILE A 281 5.23 -5.26 13.35
N LYS A 282 6.32 -4.76 13.89
CA LYS A 282 6.46 -4.44 15.31
C LYS A 282 5.62 -3.23 15.71
N ASP A 283 5.78 -2.11 15.00
CA ASP A 283 5.24 -0.81 15.40
C ASP A 283 3.77 -0.64 15.06
N LEU A 284 3.37 -0.86 13.79
CA LEU A 284 1.99 -0.66 13.35
C LEU A 284 1.03 -1.72 13.90
N SER A 285 1.53 -2.90 14.24
CA SER A 285 0.73 -3.88 14.98
C SER A 285 0.25 -3.36 16.32
N LYS A 286 0.92 -2.37 16.90
CA LYS A 286 0.58 -1.76 18.20
C LYS A 286 -0.11 -0.40 18.05
N SER A 287 0.24 0.38 17.02
CA SER A 287 -0.15 1.80 16.91
C SER A 287 -1.17 2.09 15.79
N ALA A 288 -1.43 1.18 14.86
CA ALA A 288 -2.43 1.42 13.81
C ALA A 288 -3.85 1.41 14.38
N SER A 289 -4.72 2.31 13.90
CA SER A 289 -6.13 2.39 14.31
C SER A 289 -6.89 1.09 14.02
N VAL A 290 -6.51 0.40 12.94
CA VAL A 290 -7.08 -0.91 12.58
C VAL A 290 -5.97 -1.85 12.18
N VAL A 291 -6.02 -3.09 12.69
CA VAL A 291 -5.08 -4.15 12.31
C VAL A 291 -5.85 -5.37 11.78
N ILE A 292 -5.57 -5.70 10.51
CA ILE A 292 -6.10 -6.89 9.84
C ILE A 292 -5.03 -7.99 9.89
N PHE A 293 -5.30 -9.08 10.60
CA PHE A 293 -4.37 -10.20 10.73
C PHE A 293 -4.59 -11.22 9.62
N MET A 294 -3.54 -11.52 8.89
CA MET A 294 -3.58 -12.50 7.79
C MET A 294 -3.13 -13.89 8.24
N LYS A 295 -3.73 -14.92 7.64
CA LYS A 295 -3.23 -16.31 7.67
C LYS A 295 -2.19 -16.52 6.56
N LYS A 296 -1.46 -17.64 6.61
CA LYS A 296 -0.45 -18.01 5.59
C LYS A 296 -1.06 -18.20 4.19
N ASN A 297 -2.32 -18.57 4.09
CA ASN A 297 -3.08 -18.84 2.85
C ASN A 297 -3.82 -17.60 2.30
N HIS A 298 -3.45 -16.37 2.70
CA HIS A 298 -4.09 -15.10 2.34
C HIS A 298 -5.52 -14.89 2.89
N GLU A 299 -6.00 -15.76 3.75
CA GLU A 299 -7.26 -15.51 4.44
C GLU A 299 -7.07 -14.53 5.60
N ILE A 300 -8.08 -13.74 5.88
CA ILE A 300 -8.09 -12.89 7.07
C ILE A 300 -8.42 -13.76 8.29
N LYS A 301 -7.59 -13.65 9.33
CA LYS A 301 -7.77 -14.35 10.60
C LYS A 301 -8.72 -13.58 11.52
N LYS A 302 -8.48 -12.30 11.68
CA LYS A 302 -9.26 -11.37 12.52
C LYS A 302 -8.96 -9.93 12.18
N ILE A 303 -9.81 -9.03 12.64
CA ILE A 303 -9.61 -7.59 12.63
C ILE A 303 -9.66 -7.04 14.05
N ILE A 304 -8.84 -6.05 14.35
CA ILE A 304 -8.85 -5.34 15.64
C ILE A 304 -8.97 -3.86 15.34
N PHE A 305 -9.97 -3.22 15.93
CA PHE A 305 -10.13 -1.78 15.95
C PHE A 305 -9.54 -1.25 17.26
N ARG A 306 -8.82 -0.14 17.18
CA ARG A 306 -8.34 0.61 18.34
C ARG A 306 -9.02 1.97 18.36
N THR A 307 -9.47 2.33 19.49
CA THR A 307 -10.05 3.64 19.80
C THR A 307 -8.98 4.71 19.85
#